data_1b1b609cb0d65d157a97181b1f6d12d4
#
_entry.id   1b1b609cb0d65d157a97181b1f6d12d4
#
_cell.length_a   1.000
_cell.length_b   1.000
_cell.length_c   1.000
_cell.angle_alpha   90.00
_cell.angle_beta   90.00
_cell.angle_gamma   90.00
#
_symmetry.space_group_name_H-M   'P 1'
#
loop_
_entity.id
_entity.type
_entity.pdbx_description
1 polymer ?
#
loop_
_entity_poly.entity_id
_entity_poly.type
_entity_poly.pdbx_seq_one_letter_code
_entity_poly.pdbx_strand_id
1 'polypeptide(L)'
;MFRSLAICTLLSLAAAPLQAAEAQAAATNPHFDAALAQQLGADAQGMRRYVLVVLKTGPKPLPKGPARDAMFKGHFANINKLADAGQLAVAGPFMGGGEWRGLFVLAVPTVEEARALVETDPVVIEGEMVAEYHPLYSSAALMQVPVLHRRLSPQAP
;
A
#
# COMPACT_ATOMS: atom_id res chain seq x y z
N MET A 1 -61.67 -19.09 -51.50
CA MET A 1 -60.31 -19.40 -51.08
C MET A 1 -59.59 -18.08 -50.77
N PHE A 2 -59.61 -17.65 -49.47
CA PHE A 2 -58.88 -16.45 -49.04
C PHE A 2 -57.84 -16.88 -48.05
N ARG A 3 -56.55 -16.62 -48.38
CA ARG A 3 -55.42 -16.87 -47.47
C ARG A 3 -55.08 -15.56 -46.73
N SER A 4 -55.40 -15.53 -45.46
CA SER A 4 -54.94 -14.43 -44.56
C SER A 4 -53.48 -14.57 -44.23
N LEU A 5 -52.72 -13.55 -44.56
CA LEU A 5 -51.33 -13.37 -44.18
C LEU A 5 -51.28 -12.67 -42.82
N ALA A 6 -50.79 -13.34 -41.78
CA ALA A 6 -50.54 -12.74 -40.48
C ALA A 6 -49.13 -12.15 -40.49
N ILE A 7 -49.01 -10.85 -40.30
CA ILE A 7 -47.75 -10.13 -40.12
C ILE A 7 -47.40 -10.14 -38.63
N CYS A 8 -46.41 -10.92 -38.24
CA CYS A 8 -45.81 -10.85 -36.90
C CYS A 8 -44.80 -9.69 -36.84
N THR A 9 -45.16 -8.62 -36.16
CA THR A 9 -44.23 -7.55 -35.80
C THR A 9 -43.40 -7.93 -34.59
N LEU A 10 -42.15 -8.22 -34.79
CA LEU A 10 -41.16 -8.42 -33.71
C LEU A 10 -40.79 -7.06 -33.11
N LEU A 11 -41.22 -6.79 -31.92
CA LEU A 11 -40.72 -5.67 -31.09
C LEU A 11 -39.34 -6.04 -30.53
N SER A 12 -38.30 -5.53 -31.10
CA SER A 12 -36.97 -5.62 -30.52
C SER A 12 -36.83 -4.56 -29.42
N LEU A 13 -36.86 -5.01 -28.16
CA LEU A 13 -36.48 -4.19 -27.00
C LEU A 13 -34.98 -3.97 -27.06
N ALA A 14 -34.55 -2.76 -27.39
CA ALA A 14 -33.15 -2.35 -27.27
C ALA A 14 -32.80 -2.14 -25.79
N ALA A 15 -32.10 -3.11 -25.20
CA ALA A 15 -31.46 -2.92 -23.91
C ALA A 15 -30.26 -1.98 -24.10
N ALA A 16 -30.42 -0.69 -23.78
CA ALA A 16 -29.32 0.24 -23.71
C ALA A 16 -28.41 -0.11 -22.51
N PRO A 17 -27.09 -0.05 -22.70
CA PRO A 17 -26.16 -0.66 -21.73
C PRO A 17 -26.02 0.17 -20.46
N LEU A 18 -26.22 -0.47 -19.33
CA LEU A 18 -25.91 0.03 -17.97
C LEU A 18 -24.42 0.45 -17.84
N GLN A 19 -23.56 -0.08 -18.70
CA GLN A 19 -22.11 0.20 -18.77
C GLN A 19 -21.76 1.66 -19.16
N ALA A 20 -22.65 2.36 -19.89
CA ALA A 20 -22.43 3.76 -20.24
C ALA A 20 -22.57 4.72 -19.04
N ALA A 21 -23.32 4.33 -18.00
CA ALA A 21 -23.49 5.15 -16.79
C ALA A 21 -22.27 5.08 -15.86
N GLU A 22 -21.58 3.93 -15.78
CA GLU A 22 -20.36 3.79 -14.97
C GLU A 22 -19.16 4.51 -15.62
N ALA A 23 -19.05 4.49 -16.95
CA ALA A 23 -18.03 5.24 -17.67
C ALA A 23 -18.24 6.77 -17.56
N GLN A 24 -19.48 7.21 -17.44
CA GLN A 24 -19.83 8.63 -17.32
C GLN A 24 -19.56 9.19 -15.93
N ALA A 25 -19.65 8.36 -14.87
CA ALA A 25 -19.33 8.77 -13.49
C ALA A 25 -17.81 8.97 -13.27
N ALA A 26 -16.96 8.28 -14.04
CA ALA A 26 -15.51 8.46 -14.02
C ALA A 26 -15.08 9.80 -14.68
N ALA A 27 -15.91 10.43 -15.48
CA ALA A 27 -15.62 11.66 -16.22
C ALA A 27 -15.85 12.96 -15.40
N THR A 28 -16.17 12.87 -14.11
CA THR A 28 -16.47 14.04 -13.27
C THR A 28 -15.28 14.61 -12.51
N ASN A 29 -14.13 13.90 -12.45
CA ASN A 29 -12.92 14.41 -11.83
C ASN A 29 -11.93 14.92 -12.89
N PRO A 30 -11.80 16.26 -13.09
CA PRO A 30 -10.90 16.82 -14.10
C PRO A 30 -9.40 16.59 -13.78
N HIS A 31 -9.08 16.13 -12.58
CA HIS A 31 -7.71 15.83 -12.13
C HIS A 31 -7.39 14.33 -12.18
N PHE A 32 -8.30 13.48 -12.67
CA PHE A 32 -8.06 12.05 -12.72
C PHE A 32 -6.99 11.71 -13.77
N ASP A 33 -5.94 11.05 -13.30
CA ASP A 33 -4.85 10.50 -14.11
C ASP A 33 -4.90 8.97 -14.06
N ALA A 34 -5.43 8.36 -15.12
CA ALA A 34 -5.58 6.91 -15.20
C ALA A 34 -4.24 6.16 -15.22
N ALA A 35 -3.21 6.75 -15.85
CA ALA A 35 -1.88 6.14 -15.90
C ALA A 35 -1.22 6.12 -14.52
N LEU A 36 -1.32 7.22 -13.78
CA LEU A 36 -0.84 7.32 -12.42
C LEU A 36 -1.61 6.37 -11.49
N ALA A 37 -2.94 6.31 -11.60
CA ALA A 37 -3.77 5.40 -10.81
C ALA A 37 -3.34 3.94 -11.01
N GLN A 38 -3.15 3.52 -12.25
CA GLN A 38 -2.65 2.19 -12.59
C GLN A 38 -1.24 1.94 -12.03
N GLN A 39 -0.32 2.89 -12.21
CA GLN A 39 1.06 2.80 -11.72
C GLN A 39 1.13 2.61 -10.21
N LEU A 40 0.26 3.29 -9.46
CA LEU A 40 0.22 3.23 -8.00
C LEU A 40 -0.64 2.06 -7.46
N GLY A 41 -1.28 1.29 -8.35
CA GLY A 41 -2.16 0.18 -7.99
C GLY A 41 -3.43 0.64 -7.28
N ALA A 42 -3.97 1.81 -7.70
CA ALA A 42 -5.20 2.35 -7.17
C ALA A 42 -6.43 1.59 -7.72
N ASP A 43 -7.42 1.40 -6.87
CA ASP A 43 -8.76 0.96 -7.28
C ASP A 43 -9.62 2.14 -7.76
N ALA A 44 -10.91 1.90 -8.01
CA ALA A 44 -11.85 2.91 -8.48
C ALA A 44 -12.05 4.10 -7.51
N GLN A 45 -11.67 3.96 -6.26
CA GLN A 45 -11.71 5.00 -5.23
C GLN A 45 -10.34 5.69 -5.03
N GLY A 46 -9.32 5.34 -5.81
CA GLY A 46 -7.96 5.86 -5.64
C GLY A 46 -7.21 5.25 -4.44
N MET A 47 -7.71 4.11 -3.96
CA MET A 47 -7.24 3.45 -2.75
C MET A 47 -6.52 2.14 -3.08
N ARG A 48 -5.79 1.57 -2.12
CA ARG A 48 -5.24 0.22 -2.18
C ARG A 48 -5.08 -0.39 -0.79
N ARG A 49 -4.85 -1.69 -0.76
CA ARG A 49 -4.55 -2.41 0.48
C ARG A 49 -3.10 -2.26 0.88
N TYR A 50 -2.90 -2.14 2.18
CA TYR A 50 -1.61 -2.11 2.87
C TYR A 50 -1.69 -2.93 4.15
N VAL A 51 -0.56 -3.09 4.81
CA VAL A 51 -0.50 -3.51 6.20
C VAL A 51 0.28 -2.45 6.98
N LEU A 52 -0.37 -1.85 7.97
CA LEU A 52 0.30 -1.03 8.97
C LEU A 52 0.98 -1.96 9.97
N VAL A 53 2.26 -1.76 10.19
CA VAL A 53 3.05 -2.46 11.20
C VAL A 53 3.50 -1.47 12.26
N VAL A 54 3.18 -1.75 13.51
CA VAL A 54 3.69 -1.00 14.66
C VAL A 54 4.84 -1.80 15.27
N LEU A 55 6.03 -1.21 15.26
CA LEU A 55 7.19 -1.77 15.94
C LEU A 55 7.20 -1.30 17.41
N LYS A 56 7.18 -2.24 18.32
CA LYS A 56 7.15 -2.02 19.77
C LYS A 56 8.46 -2.47 20.40
N THR A 57 8.76 -1.98 21.60
CA THR A 57 9.93 -2.45 22.37
C THR A 57 9.84 -3.96 22.57
N GLY A 58 10.88 -4.66 22.17
CA GLY A 58 10.97 -6.12 22.25
C GLY A 58 11.51 -6.61 23.61
N PRO A 59 11.55 -7.93 23.80
CA PRO A 59 11.99 -8.54 25.07
C PRO A 59 13.50 -8.52 25.27
N LYS A 60 14.30 -8.21 24.26
CA LYS A 60 15.76 -8.27 24.29
C LYS A 60 16.39 -6.96 23.78
N PRO A 61 16.12 -5.81 24.41
CA PRO A 61 16.73 -4.56 23.97
C PRO A 61 18.25 -4.61 24.19
N LEU A 62 19.01 -4.31 23.13
CA LEU A 62 20.47 -4.26 23.22
C LEU A 62 20.92 -2.98 23.93
N PRO A 63 21.96 -3.06 24.79
CA PRO A 63 22.59 -1.87 25.34
C PRO A 63 23.19 -1.00 24.23
N LYS A 64 23.32 0.31 24.49
CA LYS A 64 24.03 1.21 23.59
C LYS A 64 25.46 0.72 23.34
N GLY A 65 25.89 0.76 22.10
CA GLY A 65 27.24 0.36 21.69
C GLY A 65 27.28 -0.27 20.30
N PRO A 66 28.47 -0.72 19.85
CA PRO A 66 28.72 -1.13 18.48
C PRO A 66 27.79 -2.21 17.93
N ALA A 67 27.40 -3.17 18.78
CA ALA A 67 26.48 -4.24 18.35
C ALA A 67 25.09 -3.68 18.01
N ARG A 68 24.56 -2.79 18.86
CA ARG A 68 23.27 -2.12 18.62
C ARG A 68 23.34 -1.21 17.39
N ASP A 69 24.45 -0.49 17.21
CA ASP A 69 24.64 0.40 16.07
C ASP A 69 24.69 -0.41 14.76
N ALA A 70 25.37 -1.57 14.76
CA ALA A 70 25.41 -2.48 13.62
C ALA A 70 24.02 -3.03 13.28
N MET A 71 23.25 -3.44 14.29
CA MET A 71 21.85 -3.90 14.13
C MET A 71 20.98 -2.81 13.49
N PHE A 72 21.02 -1.57 13.99
CA PHE A 72 20.25 -0.46 13.42
C PHE A 72 20.72 -0.07 12.01
N LYS A 73 22.01 -0.18 11.70
CA LYS A 73 22.51 -0.03 10.33
C LYS A 73 21.85 -1.05 9.40
N GLY A 74 21.73 -2.31 9.84
CA GLY A 74 21.03 -3.34 9.09
C GLY A 74 19.52 -3.05 8.95
N HIS A 75 18.89 -2.55 9.99
CA HIS A 75 17.49 -2.09 9.97
C HIS A 75 17.25 -1.02 8.89
N PHE A 76 18.05 0.03 8.86
CA PHE A 76 17.92 1.08 7.84
C PHE A 76 18.20 0.56 6.42
N ALA A 77 19.17 -0.34 6.27
CA ALA A 77 19.41 -0.99 4.98
C ALA A 77 18.22 -1.84 4.51
N ASN A 78 17.53 -2.52 5.45
CA ASN A 78 16.31 -3.27 5.14
C ASN A 78 15.15 -2.34 4.74
N ILE A 79 14.95 -1.22 5.42
CA ILE A 79 13.98 -0.17 5.05
C ILE A 79 14.20 0.28 3.60
N ASN A 80 15.44 0.64 3.25
CA ASN A 80 15.77 1.09 1.91
C ASN A 80 15.50 0.01 0.86
N LYS A 81 15.92 -1.24 1.12
CA LYS A 81 15.66 -2.39 0.25
C LYS A 81 14.16 -2.57 -0.01
N LEU A 82 13.33 -2.51 1.02
CA LEU A 82 11.87 -2.68 0.88
C LEU A 82 11.24 -1.49 0.13
N ALA A 83 11.72 -0.27 0.36
CA ALA A 83 11.25 0.91 -0.35
C ALA A 83 11.62 0.85 -1.85
N ASP A 84 12.83 0.45 -2.19
CA ASP A 84 13.30 0.29 -3.57
C ASP A 84 12.56 -0.83 -4.31
N ALA A 85 12.17 -1.88 -3.59
CA ALA A 85 11.33 -2.97 -4.12
C ALA A 85 9.84 -2.58 -4.26
N GLY A 86 9.45 -1.35 -3.87
CA GLY A 86 8.05 -0.91 -3.90
C GLY A 86 7.16 -1.61 -2.86
N GLN A 87 7.76 -2.25 -1.87
CA GLN A 87 7.07 -2.99 -0.81
C GLN A 87 6.84 -2.17 0.46
N LEU A 88 7.48 -1.02 0.59
CA LEU A 88 7.35 -0.10 1.73
C LEU A 88 6.96 1.28 1.23
N ALA A 89 5.80 1.77 1.67
CA ALA A 89 5.30 3.10 1.33
C ALA A 89 5.75 4.16 2.36
N VAL A 90 5.73 3.82 3.65
CA VAL A 90 6.11 4.74 4.73
C VAL A 90 6.88 3.98 5.80
N ALA A 91 7.94 4.59 6.33
CA ALA A 91 8.61 4.18 7.54
C ALA A 91 8.97 5.40 8.38
N GLY A 92 8.99 5.24 9.70
CA GLY A 92 9.43 6.31 10.58
C GLY A 92 9.36 5.93 12.05
N PRO A 93 10.17 6.62 12.90
CA PRO A 93 10.12 6.42 14.34
C PRO A 93 8.95 7.20 14.95
N PHE A 94 8.39 6.67 16.04
CA PHE A 94 7.57 7.49 16.94
C PHE A 94 8.46 8.37 17.80
N MET A 95 8.08 9.64 17.92
CA MET A 95 8.75 10.60 18.78
C MET A 95 8.04 10.66 20.14
N GLY A 96 8.75 10.85 21.23
CA GLY A 96 8.14 11.02 22.55
C GLY A 96 8.36 9.86 23.52
N GLY A 97 9.02 8.79 23.12
CA GLY A 97 9.31 7.63 23.97
C GLY A 97 8.08 6.70 24.15
N GLY A 98 8.23 5.70 25.01
CA GLY A 98 7.19 4.72 25.28
C GLY A 98 7.39 3.40 24.56
N GLU A 99 6.34 2.58 24.55
CA GLU A 99 6.37 1.23 23.99
C GLU A 99 6.49 1.23 22.45
N TRP A 100 5.84 2.17 21.81
CA TRP A 100 5.85 2.30 20.35
C TRP A 100 7.14 2.95 19.86
N ARG A 101 7.87 2.22 19.03
CA ARG A 101 9.20 2.60 18.57
C ARG A 101 9.20 3.17 17.16
N GLY A 102 8.42 2.58 16.27
CA GLY A 102 8.32 2.99 14.88
C GLY A 102 7.15 2.34 14.17
N LEU A 103 6.93 2.75 12.91
CA LEU A 103 5.92 2.16 12.06
C LEU A 103 6.46 1.87 10.67
N PHE A 104 5.81 0.89 10.01
CA PHE A 104 5.86 0.70 8.56
C PHE A 104 4.44 0.70 7.99
N VAL A 105 4.29 1.23 6.77
CA VAL A 105 3.14 0.99 5.91
C VAL A 105 3.64 0.14 4.74
N LEU A 106 3.39 -1.17 4.80
CA LEU A 106 3.83 -2.12 3.79
C LEU A 106 2.79 -2.23 2.67
N ALA A 107 3.25 -2.15 1.43
CA ALA A 107 2.43 -2.16 0.22
C ALA A 107 2.14 -3.59 -0.24
N VAL A 108 1.69 -4.43 0.68
CA VAL A 108 1.30 -5.83 0.47
C VAL A 108 -0.15 -6.05 0.90
N PRO A 109 -0.89 -7.00 0.29
CA PRO A 109 -2.32 -7.16 0.53
C PRO A 109 -2.66 -7.92 1.82
N THR A 110 -1.71 -8.72 2.38
CA THR A 110 -1.98 -9.61 3.52
C THR A 110 -1.01 -9.44 4.67
N VAL A 111 -1.45 -9.79 5.88
CA VAL A 111 -0.62 -9.79 7.09
C VAL A 111 0.51 -10.82 6.97
N GLU A 112 0.27 -11.96 6.32
CA GLU A 112 1.25 -13.03 6.12
C GLU A 112 2.42 -12.53 5.28
N GLU A 113 2.14 -11.82 4.18
CA GLU A 113 3.18 -11.22 3.34
C GLU A 113 3.94 -10.13 4.11
N ALA A 114 3.23 -9.28 4.86
CA ALA A 114 3.87 -8.27 5.69
C ALA A 114 4.80 -8.88 6.74
N ARG A 115 4.35 -9.96 7.40
CA ARG A 115 5.15 -10.70 8.39
C ARG A 115 6.43 -11.24 7.77
N ALA A 116 6.35 -11.88 6.62
CA ALA A 116 7.52 -12.41 5.92
C ALA A 116 8.58 -11.34 5.61
N LEU A 117 8.15 -10.11 5.30
CA LEU A 117 9.06 -8.99 5.07
C LEU A 117 9.68 -8.48 6.39
N VAL A 118 8.87 -8.32 7.45
CA VAL A 118 9.30 -7.77 8.74
C VAL A 118 10.23 -8.74 9.48
N GLU A 119 10.02 -10.05 9.35
CA GLU A 119 10.88 -11.07 9.94
C GLU A 119 12.30 -11.12 9.36
N THR A 120 12.57 -10.38 8.27
CA THR A 120 13.94 -10.18 7.74
C THR A 120 14.68 -9.03 8.40
N ASP A 121 14.00 -8.24 9.24
CA ASP A 121 14.58 -7.04 9.85
C ASP A 121 15.43 -7.40 11.06
N PRO A 122 16.71 -6.95 11.13
CA PRO A 122 17.59 -7.23 12.25
C PRO A 122 17.05 -6.85 13.63
N VAL A 123 16.27 -5.76 13.75
CA VAL A 123 15.68 -5.35 15.04
C VAL A 123 14.61 -6.33 15.54
N VAL A 124 13.98 -7.07 14.61
CA VAL A 124 13.00 -8.12 14.93
C VAL A 124 13.72 -9.45 15.20
N ILE A 125 14.70 -9.81 14.34
CA ILE A 125 15.50 -11.04 14.48
C ILE A 125 16.19 -11.08 15.84
N GLU A 126 16.82 -9.97 16.27
CA GLU A 126 17.55 -9.87 17.55
C GLU A 126 16.61 -9.71 18.76
N GLY A 127 15.32 -9.44 18.55
CA GLY A 127 14.34 -9.22 19.59
C GLY A 127 14.41 -7.85 20.27
N GLU A 128 15.10 -6.88 19.68
CA GLU A 128 15.08 -5.46 20.08
C GLU A 128 13.67 -4.88 19.96
N MET A 129 12.95 -5.30 18.90
CA MET A 129 11.57 -4.91 18.63
C MET A 129 10.70 -6.13 18.33
N VAL A 130 9.40 -5.97 18.59
CA VAL A 130 8.33 -6.89 18.15
C VAL A 130 7.36 -6.11 17.27
N ALA A 131 6.69 -6.82 16.36
CA ALA A 131 5.80 -6.22 15.38
C ALA A 131 4.34 -6.57 15.66
N GLU A 132 3.47 -5.57 15.56
CA GLU A 132 2.02 -5.70 15.56
C GLU A 132 1.49 -5.31 14.17
N TYR A 133 0.53 -6.07 13.62
CA TYR A 133 0.11 -5.98 12.22
C TYR A 133 -1.37 -5.63 12.12
N HIS A 134 -1.70 -4.63 11.30
CA HIS A 134 -3.06 -4.15 11.08
C HIS A 134 -3.33 -4.03 9.58
N PRO A 135 -4.30 -4.77 9.01
CA PRO A 135 -4.76 -4.51 7.65
C PRO A 135 -5.21 -3.06 7.51
N LEU A 136 -4.73 -2.39 6.47
CA LEU A 136 -5.02 -0.99 6.21
C LEU A 136 -5.49 -0.81 4.77
N TYR A 137 -6.59 -0.09 4.58
CA TYR A 137 -7.04 0.38 3.28
C TYR A 137 -6.92 1.89 3.23
N SER A 138 -6.06 2.39 2.33
CA SER A 138 -5.71 3.81 2.30
C SER A 138 -5.36 4.27 0.89
N SER A 139 -5.16 5.57 0.71
CA SER A 139 -4.82 6.17 -0.59
C SER A 139 -3.61 5.50 -1.22
N ALA A 140 -3.73 5.15 -2.51
CA ALA A 140 -2.62 4.65 -3.31
C ALA A 140 -1.49 5.68 -3.46
N ALA A 141 -1.77 6.96 -3.23
CA ALA A 141 -0.78 8.04 -3.26
C ALA A 141 0.33 7.87 -2.22
N LEU A 142 0.15 7.05 -1.16
CA LEU A 142 1.23 6.72 -0.22
C LEU A 142 2.45 6.11 -0.92
N MET A 143 2.26 5.46 -2.08
CA MET A 143 3.37 4.91 -2.89
C MET A 143 4.27 5.99 -3.51
N GLN A 144 3.86 7.26 -3.49
CA GLN A 144 4.71 8.38 -3.92
C GLN A 144 5.65 8.86 -2.81
N VAL A 145 5.41 8.50 -1.55
CA VAL A 145 6.21 8.96 -0.41
C VAL A 145 7.69 8.61 -0.58
N PRO A 146 8.10 7.38 -0.93
CA PRO A 146 9.53 7.06 -1.10
C PRO A 146 10.19 7.87 -2.23
N VAL A 147 9.46 8.08 -3.33
CA VAL A 147 9.94 8.86 -4.49
C VAL A 147 10.17 10.32 -4.12
N LEU A 148 9.19 10.92 -3.42
CA LEU A 148 9.27 12.30 -2.97
C LEU A 148 10.32 12.48 -1.87
N HIS A 149 10.40 11.52 -0.93
CA HIS A 149 11.37 11.56 0.18
C HIS A 149 12.81 11.66 -0.31
N ARG A 150 13.19 10.88 -1.33
CA ARG A 150 14.53 10.97 -1.96
C ARG A 150 14.85 12.36 -2.52
N ARG A 151 13.85 13.15 -2.88
CA ARG A 151 14.01 14.52 -3.38
C ARG A 151 14.05 15.56 -2.27
N LEU A 152 13.62 15.20 -1.06
CA LEU A 152 13.61 16.10 0.10
C LEU A 152 14.85 15.92 0.99
N SER A 153 15.52 14.78 0.91
CA SER A 153 16.74 14.53 1.66
C SER A 153 17.97 15.03 0.86
N PRO A 154 18.82 15.88 1.46
CA PRO A 154 20.07 16.33 0.82
C PRO A 154 21.14 15.24 0.81
N GLN A 155 20.95 14.16 1.55
CA GLN A 155 21.82 12.99 1.59
C GLN A 155 21.11 11.82 0.93
N ALA A 156 21.86 11.00 0.17
CA ALA A 156 21.31 9.74 -0.32
C ALA A 156 20.95 8.85 0.89
N PRO A 157 19.81 8.14 0.82
CA PRO A 157 19.40 7.23 1.88
C PRO A 157 20.37 6.07 2.07
#